data_b0c91d117fc88afba9166a506fb43f1b
#
_entry.id   b0c91d117fc88afba9166a506fb43f1b
#
_cell.length_a   1.000
_cell.length_b   1.000
_cell.length_c   1.000
_cell.angle_alpha   90.00
_cell.angle_beta   90.00
_cell.angle_gamma   90.00
#
_symmetry.space_group_name_H-M   'P 1'
#
loop_
_entity.id
_entity.type
_entity.pdbx_description
1 polymer ?
#
loop_
_entity_poly.entity_id
_entity_poly.type
_entity_poly.pdbx_seq_one_letter_code
_entity_poly.pdbx_strand_id
1 'polypeptide(L)'
;MSTPAVVFSLGFTYNWAIGGYDFLEYMDRPEAFDKTRHLNDEYKDFIDYMSNSEKSDGLFNAQSDLLTESDKEKYRQLETVSRDAGCPKYYGVVSFDDNFLIENGLMTSDGKLDVHGIKELGREGINAMISTSNKLDNDNVYWTGAIHTNTDNIHIHFSICEYERREDRCKVYRDKDCIEVKAFDKLKSKIVNRVLGSDYSRQLTELERESIKPALSSGYGGCAEQLIRLADKLPSEGGWQYGRPKMRAYRDDIDKTVDAVIASDQKLSGLWKQYNEMLDSRTEYLRKIYGEGERHLYATFKPNRLEDFHKELGNQLLDDLAPLAEQLRASALPQAHPSENENSEQFLPPQYDE
;
A
#
# COMPACT_ATOMS: atom_id res chain seq x y z
N MET A 1 20.15 15.13 10.56
CA MET A 1 18.95 14.32 10.24
C MET A 1 18.12 15.14 9.27
N SER A 2 17.76 14.58 8.13
CA SER A 2 16.87 15.27 7.18
C SER A 2 15.45 15.33 7.78
N THR A 3 14.81 16.49 7.67
CA THR A 3 13.40 16.64 8.05
C THR A 3 12.53 15.75 7.16
N PRO A 4 11.54 15.01 7.70
CA PRO A 4 10.61 14.25 6.89
C PRO A 4 9.89 15.15 5.87
N ALA A 5 9.69 14.64 4.64
CA ALA A 5 9.01 15.42 3.61
C ALA A 5 7.51 15.57 3.85
N VAL A 6 6.92 14.65 4.62
CA VAL A 6 5.52 14.70 5.05
C VAL A 6 5.47 14.50 6.56
N VAL A 7 5.03 15.53 7.28
CA VAL A 7 4.87 15.50 8.74
C VAL A 7 3.38 15.54 9.07
N PHE A 8 3.01 14.74 10.05
CA PHE A 8 1.63 14.67 10.53
C PHE A 8 1.57 14.83 12.04
N SER A 9 0.62 15.63 12.50
CA SER A 9 0.27 15.74 13.92
C SER A 9 -1.24 15.74 14.09
N LEU A 10 -1.71 15.12 15.17
CA LEU A 10 -3.13 15.12 15.55
C LEU A 10 -3.25 15.23 17.06
N GLY A 11 -4.18 16.05 17.50
CA GLY A 11 -4.65 16.12 18.87
C GLY A 11 -6.15 15.94 18.94
N PHE A 12 -6.67 15.85 20.14
CA PHE A 12 -8.10 15.94 20.39
C PHE A 12 -8.37 16.77 21.64
N THR A 13 -9.55 17.38 21.72
CA THR A 13 -9.99 18.18 22.85
C THR A 13 -11.49 18.04 23.07
N TYR A 14 -11.90 18.18 24.31
CA TYR A 14 -13.30 18.42 24.69
C TYR A 14 -13.58 19.91 24.92
N ASN A 15 -12.53 20.72 24.93
CA ASN A 15 -12.66 22.17 24.89
C ASN A 15 -12.60 22.64 23.44
N TRP A 16 -13.73 23.02 22.89
CA TRP A 16 -13.92 23.39 21.50
C TRP A 16 -13.36 24.77 21.13
N ALA A 17 -12.89 25.54 22.12
CA ALA A 17 -12.19 26.78 21.88
C ALA A 17 -10.67 26.59 22.02
N ILE A 18 -9.91 26.85 20.97
CA ILE A 18 -8.46 26.89 20.99
C ILE A 18 -8.01 28.35 21.03
N GLY A 19 -7.39 28.76 22.15
CA GLY A 19 -6.85 30.11 22.29
C GLY A 19 -7.88 31.23 22.20
N GLY A 20 -9.16 30.94 22.47
CA GLY A 20 -10.24 31.93 22.40
C GLY A 20 -10.84 32.15 21.01
N TYR A 21 -10.37 31.41 19.98
CA TYR A 21 -10.88 31.47 18.62
C TYR A 21 -11.66 30.21 18.29
N ASP A 22 -12.71 30.34 17.47
CA ASP A 22 -13.34 29.23 16.79
C ASP A 22 -12.30 28.59 15.84
N PHE A 23 -12.14 27.26 15.93
CA PHE A 23 -11.14 26.56 15.12
C PHE A 23 -11.47 26.63 13.61
N LEU A 24 -12.74 26.68 13.25
CA LEU A 24 -13.16 26.91 11.87
C LEU A 24 -12.77 28.30 11.38
N GLU A 25 -12.98 29.34 12.19
CA GLU A 25 -12.55 30.70 11.87
C GLU A 25 -11.02 30.81 11.78
N TYR A 26 -10.30 30.09 12.65
CA TYR A 26 -8.85 30.02 12.59
C TYR A 26 -8.34 29.39 11.28
N MET A 27 -8.96 28.31 10.82
CA MET A 27 -8.57 27.64 9.56
C MET A 27 -8.93 28.48 8.32
N ASP A 28 -10.09 29.15 8.34
CA ASP A 28 -10.65 29.90 7.20
C ASP A 28 -10.18 31.37 7.10
N ARG A 29 -9.27 31.79 7.98
CA ARG A 29 -8.80 33.18 7.98
C ARG A 29 -8.04 33.53 6.68
N PRO A 30 -8.26 34.72 6.09
CA PRO A 30 -7.64 35.15 4.83
C PRO A 30 -6.10 35.15 4.88
N GLU A 31 -5.51 35.48 6.04
CA GLU A 31 -4.06 35.56 6.24
C GLU A 31 -3.38 34.18 6.25
N ALA A 32 -4.16 33.09 6.40
CA ALA A 32 -3.64 31.74 6.37
C ALA A 32 -3.18 31.32 4.97
N PHE A 33 -3.60 32.04 3.93
CA PHE A 33 -3.34 31.72 2.55
C PHE A 33 -2.67 32.88 1.80
N ASP A 34 -1.45 32.63 1.30
CA ASP A 34 -0.73 33.58 0.47
C ASP A 34 -1.15 33.45 -1.00
N LYS A 35 -1.96 34.40 -1.46
CA LYS A 35 -2.50 34.44 -2.83
C LYS A 35 -1.41 34.54 -3.92
N THR A 36 -0.19 34.94 -3.60
CA THR A 36 0.92 35.04 -4.57
C THR A 36 1.51 33.67 -4.93
N ARG A 37 1.28 32.65 -4.11
CA ARG A 37 1.77 31.27 -4.30
C ARG A 37 0.85 30.40 -5.13
N HIS A 38 -0.24 30.98 -5.70
CA HIS A 38 -1.16 30.23 -6.55
C HIS A 38 -0.68 30.09 -7.97
N LEU A 39 -0.83 28.90 -8.53
CA LEU A 39 -1.03 28.68 -9.95
C LEU A 39 -1.38 27.29 -10.44
N ASN A 40 -2.18 27.27 -11.51
CA ASN A 40 -1.80 26.61 -12.78
C ASN A 40 -2.60 27.22 -13.95
N ASP A 41 -1.96 27.45 -15.13
CA ASP A 41 -2.60 28.07 -16.29
C ASP A 41 -3.75 27.23 -16.89
N GLU A 42 -3.82 25.93 -16.59
CA GLU A 42 -4.95 25.06 -16.92
C GLU A 42 -6.18 25.36 -16.04
N TYR A 43 -6.01 26.11 -14.96
CA TYR A 43 -7.07 26.56 -14.05
C TYR A 43 -7.55 27.99 -14.34
N LYS A 44 -7.22 28.58 -15.49
CA LYS A 44 -7.72 29.92 -15.82
C LYS A 44 -9.24 30.03 -15.72
N ASP A 45 -9.96 29.04 -16.19
CA ASP A 45 -11.44 29.01 -16.10
C ASP A 45 -11.92 28.86 -14.66
N PHE A 46 -11.16 28.16 -13.81
CA PHE A 46 -11.45 28.01 -12.39
C PHE A 46 -11.03 29.24 -11.60
N ILE A 47 -9.94 29.90 -11.99
CA ILE A 47 -9.47 31.19 -11.44
C ILE A 47 -10.44 32.30 -11.80
N ASP A 48 -11.01 32.34 -13.01
CA ASP A 48 -12.05 33.29 -13.38
C ASP A 48 -13.34 33.06 -12.61
N TYR A 49 -13.67 31.81 -12.29
CA TYR A 49 -14.73 31.44 -11.34
C TYR A 49 -14.42 31.89 -9.91
N MET A 50 -13.14 31.81 -9.50
CA MET A 50 -12.66 32.22 -8.17
C MET A 50 -12.31 33.70 -8.07
N SER A 51 -11.91 34.36 -9.17
CA SER A 51 -11.54 35.77 -9.21
C SER A 51 -12.72 36.72 -8.97
N ASN A 52 -13.94 36.21 -9.00
CA ASN A 52 -15.17 36.97 -8.78
C ASN A 52 -15.65 36.99 -7.32
N SER A 53 -14.82 36.60 -6.36
CA SER A 53 -15.10 36.74 -4.94
C SER A 53 -13.84 37.05 -4.16
N GLU A 54 -13.89 37.98 -3.23
CA GLU A 54 -12.91 38.31 -2.20
C GLU A 54 -12.54 37.10 -1.30
N LYS A 55 -12.58 35.87 -1.88
CA LYS A 55 -12.53 34.61 -1.14
C LYS A 55 -11.11 34.10 -1.07
N SER A 56 -10.62 34.02 0.16
CA SER A 56 -9.60 33.05 0.55
C SER A 56 -9.96 31.66 0.01
N ASP A 57 -8.99 30.80 -0.20
CA ASP A 57 -9.23 29.40 -0.65
C ASP A 57 -9.93 28.54 0.40
N GLY A 58 -10.69 29.10 1.26
CA GLY A 58 -11.65 28.60 2.21
C GLY A 58 -11.58 27.12 2.59
N LEU A 59 -12.52 26.72 3.36
CA LEU A 59 -12.65 25.34 3.83
C LEU A 59 -13.05 24.39 2.70
N PHE A 60 -12.49 23.18 2.73
CA PHE A 60 -12.88 22.05 1.90
C PHE A 60 -13.27 20.84 2.77
N ASN A 61 -13.89 19.83 2.18
CA ASN A 61 -14.30 18.61 2.86
C ASN A 61 -14.18 17.36 1.97
N ALA A 62 -14.83 16.27 2.36
CA ALA A 62 -14.84 15.01 1.62
C ALA A 62 -15.47 15.12 0.21
N GLN A 63 -16.34 16.09 -0.05
CA GLN A 63 -17.13 16.21 -1.29
C GLN A 63 -16.86 17.48 -2.07
N SER A 64 -16.38 18.57 -1.42
CA SER A 64 -16.28 19.89 -2.02
C SER A 64 -14.90 20.50 -1.79
N ASP A 65 -14.33 21.10 -2.81
CA ASP A 65 -13.06 21.85 -2.74
C ASP A 65 -13.23 23.23 -2.09
N LEU A 66 -14.46 23.75 -2.06
CA LEU A 66 -14.76 25.04 -1.44
C LEU A 66 -16.15 24.97 -0.80
N LEU A 67 -16.20 25.22 0.49
CA LEU A 67 -17.44 25.32 1.24
C LEU A 67 -18.05 26.72 1.08
N THR A 68 -19.36 26.77 0.77
CA THR A 68 -20.13 28.02 0.75
C THR A 68 -20.34 28.53 2.18
N GLU A 69 -20.73 29.80 2.35
CA GLU A 69 -21.11 30.32 3.66
C GLU A 69 -22.26 29.54 4.31
N SER A 70 -23.19 29.04 3.49
CA SER A 70 -24.26 28.16 3.97
C SER A 70 -23.71 26.84 4.51
N ASP A 71 -22.71 26.24 3.83
CA ASP A 71 -22.06 25.02 4.31
C ASP A 71 -21.29 25.26 5.59
N LYS A 72 -20.53 26.36 5.68
CA LYS A 72 -19.80 26.74 6.90
C LYS A 72 -20.75 26.90 8.09
N GLU A 73 -21.90 27.57 7.89
CA GLU A 73 -22.90 27.73 8.94
C GLU A 73 -23.48 26.38 9.39
N LYS A 74 -23.75 25.48 8.44
CA LYS A 74 -24.15 24.11 8.74
C LYS A 74 -23.11 23.38 9.58
N TYR A 75 -21.81 23.51 9.25
CA TYR A 75 -20.72 22.89 10.03
C TYR A 75 -20.63 23.48 11.44
N ARG A 76 -20.80 24.79 11.63
CA ARG A 76 -20.86 25.42 12.97
C ARG A 76 -22.00 24.85 13.82
N GLN A 77 -23.17 24.63 13.21
CA GLN A 77 -24.31 23.99 13.88
C GLN A 77 -24.01 22.55 14.25
N LEU A 78 -23.37 21.76 13.34
CA LEU A 78 -22.95 20.40 13.62
C LEU A 78 -21.89 20.35 14.72
N GLU A 79 -20.94 21.28 14.77
CA GLU A 79 -19.97 21.41 15.86
C GLU A 79 -20.66 21.66 17.21
N THR A 80 -21.69 22.49 17.22
CA THR A 80 -22.48 22.74 18.41
C THR A 80 -23.18 21.48 18.91
N VAL A 81 -23.84 20.75 18.00
CA VAL A 81 -24.49 19.46 18.31
C VAL A 81 -23.47 18.44 18.86
N SER A 82 -22.34 18.28 18.19
CA SER A 82 -21.26 17.40 18.59
C SER A 82 -20.70 17.72 19.98
N ARG A 83 -20.48 19.00 20.25
CA ARG A 83 -20.03 19.50 21.56
C ARG A 83 -21.03 19.18 22.65
N ASP A 84 -22.30 19.47 22.40
CA ASP A 84 -23.37 19.28 23.38
C ASP A 84 -23.63 17.79 23.65
N ALA A 85 -23.35 16.93 22.67
CA ALA A 85 -23.31 15.46 22.84
C ALA A 85 -22.06 14.98 23.59
N GLY A 86 -21.09 15.86 23.91
CA GLY A 86 -19.85 15.51 24.62
C GLY A 86 -18.86 14.71 23.75
N CYS A 87 -18.92 14.84 22.43
CA CYS A 87 -17.95 14.27 21.53
C CYS A 87 -16.60 14.98 21.58
N PRO A 88 -15.47 14.29 21.36
CA PRO A 88 -14.20 14.96 21.15
C PRO A 88 -14.16 15.64 19.78
N LYS A 89 -13.47 16.76 19.69
CA LYS A 89 -13.03 17.35 18.45
C LYS A 89 -11.59 16.95 18.19
N TYR A 90 -11.34 16.29 17.08
CA TYR A 90 -9.99 15.99 16.60
C TYR A 90 -9.53 17.13 15.70
N TYR A 91 -8.28 17.55 15.86
CA TYR A 91 -7.67 18.56 15.01
C TYR A 91 -6.25 18.14 14.65
N GLY A 92 -5.86 18.37 13.42
CA GLY A 92 -4.58 17.93 12.93
C GLY A 92 -4.00 18.79 11.84
N VAL A 93 -2.74 18.50 11.55
CA VAL A 93 -1.96 19.16 10.50
C VAL A 93 -1.25 18.10 9.69
N VAL A 94 -1.32 18.24 8.36
CA VAL A 94 -0.45 17.53 7.42
C VAL A 94 0.44 18.57 6.76
N SER A 95 1.74 18.54 7.04
CA SER A 95 2.71 19.49 6.51
C SER A 95 3.57 18.81 5.44
N PHE A 96 3.90 19.55 4.38
CA PHE A 96 4.66 19.08 3.24
C PHE A 96 5.93 19.92 3.09
N ASP A 97 7.05 19.27 2.79
CA ASP A 97 8.28 19.92 2.34
C ASP A 97 8.10 20.46 0.92
N ASP A 98 8.56 21.70 0.66
CA ASP A 98 8.37 22.36 -0.63
C ASP A 98 9.07 21.58 -1.77
N ASN A 99 10.27 21.01 -1.52
CA ASN A 99 10.96 20.21 -2.56
C ASN A 99 10.16 18.95 -2.89
N PHE A 100 9.53 18.32 -1.89
CA PHE A 100 8.66 17.18 -2.12
C PHE A 100 7.46 17.55 -3.01
N LEU A 101 6.85 18.72 -2.80
CA LEU A 101 5.75 19.19 -3.64
C LEU A 101 6.22 19.49 -5.06
N ILE A 102 7.41 20.12 -5.23
CA ILE A 102 7.99 20.43 -6.54
C ILE A 102 8.34 19.15 -7.31
N GLU A 103 9.06 18.22 -6.67
CA GLU A 103 9.48 16.96 -7.28
C GLU A 103 8.30 16.11 -7.78
N ASN A 104 7.13 16.31 -7.18
CA ASN A 104 5.92 15.56 -7.49
C ASN A 104 4.86 16.37 -8.26
N GLY A 105 5.21 17.55 -8.76
CA GLY A 105 4.36 18.36 -9.65
C GLY A 105 3.16 19.02 -8.96
N LEU A 106 3.16 19.08 -7.61
CA LEU A 106 2.14 19.75 -6.80
C LEU A 106 2.48 21.21 -6.50
N MET A 107 3.70 21.61 -6.80
CA MET A 107 4.17 22.99 -6.77
C MET A 107 5.18 23.22 -7.88
N THR A 108 5.18 24.39 -8.49
CA THR A 108 6.20 24.79 -9.46
C THR A 108 7.43 25.34 -8.73
N SER A 109 8.57 25.41 -9.42
CA SER A 109 9.81 25.96 -8.86
C SER A 109 9.73 27.46 -8.52
N ASP A 110 8.77 28.19 -9.07
CA ASP A 110 8.45 29.58 -8.72
C ASP A 110 7.40 29.69 -7.61
N GLY A 111 7.08 28.57 -6.96
CA GLY A 111 6.26 28.53 -5.75
C GLY A 111 4.75 28.47 -5.97
N LYS A 112 4.30 28.17 -7.18
CA LYS A 112 2.87 28.10 -7.48
C LYS A 112 2.30 26.72 -7.16
N LEU A 113 1.17 26.64 -6.48
CA LEU A 113 0.58 25.43 -5.95
C LEU A 113 -0.52 24.84 -6.86
N ASP A 114 -0.51 23.55 -7.03
CA ASP A 114 -1.69 22.78 -7.42
C ASP A 114 -2.59 22.57 -6.19
N VAL A 115 -3.43 23.58 -5.92
CA VAL A 115 -4.35 23.59 -4.78
C VAL A 115 -5.31 22.41 -4.81
N HIS A 116 -5.85 22.08 -5.99
CA HIS A 116 -6.76 20.94 -6.15
C HIS A 116 -6.04 19.63 -5.82
N GLY A 117 -4.85 19.41 -6.36
CA GLY A 117 -4.04 18.22 -6.09
C GLY A 117 -3.72 18.07 -4.60
N ILE A 118 -3.38 19.16 -3.91
CA ILE A 118 -3.13 19.15 -2.45
C ILE A 118 -4.41 18.83 -1.66
N LYS A 119 -5.57 19.39 -2.04
CA LYS A 119 -6.86 19.05 -1.41
C LYS A 119 -7.21 17.57 -1.62
N GLU A 120 -6.98 17.03 -2.82
CA GLU A 120 -7.19 15.60 -3.10
C GLU A 120 -6.29 14.71 -2.22
N LEU A 121 -5.00 15.08 -2.04
CA LEU A 121 -4.11 14.35 -1.12
C LEU A 121 -4.65 14.35 0.31
N GLY A 122 -5.06 15.52 0.79
CA GLY A 122 -5.66 15.66 2.12
C GLY A 122 -6.92 14.81 2.26
N ARG A 123 -7.80 14.86 1.27
CA ARG A 123 -9.07 14.13 1.23
C ARG A 123 -8.84 12.62 1.29
N GLU A 124 -7.99 12.10 0.42
CA GLU A 124 -7.68 10.68 0.40
C GLU A 124 -7.00 10.21 1.70
N GLY A 125 -6.08 11.00 2.24
CA GLY A 125 -5.39 10.69 3.50
C GLY A 125 -6.32 10.69 4.70
N ILE A 126 -7.11 11.77 4.88
CA ILE A 126 -8.04 11.91 6.01
C ILE A 126 -9.11 10.82 5.95
N ASN A 127 -9.73 10.57 4.80
CA ASN A 127 -10.72 9.51 4.64
C ASN A 127 -10.13 8.13 4.93
N ALA A 128 -8.89 7.86 4.51
CA ALA A 128 -8.21 6.60 4.80
C ALA A 128 -7.89 6.44 6.31
N MET A 129 -7.57 7.51 7.00
CA MET A 129 -7.39 7.52 8.46
C MET A 129 -8.71 7.21 9.17
N ILE A 130 -9.78 7.90 8.81
CA ILE A 130 -11.11 7.71 9.41
C ILE A 130 -11.55 6.25 9.23
N SER A 131 -11.48 5.72 8.01
CA SER A 131 -11.91 4.35 7.69
C SER A 131 -11.04 3.24 8.32
N THR A 132 -9.83 3.57 8.75
CA THR A 132 -8.91 2.61 9.40
C THR A 132 -9.02 2.63 10.91
N SER A 133 -9.45 3.76 11.49
CA SER A 133 -9.57 3.91 12.93
C SER A 133 -10.74 3.08 13.48
N ASN A 134 -10.51 2.42 14.62
CA ASN A 134 -11.60 1.80 15.38
C ASN A 134 -12.32 2.81 16.28
N LYS A 135 -11.82 4.06 16.33
CA LYS A 135 -12.36 5.14 17.18
C LYS A 135 -13.34 6.03 16.45
N LEU A 136 -13.27 6.07 15.13
CA LEU A 136 -14.15 6.86 14.29
C LEU A 136 -15.07 5.92 13.50
N ASP A 137 -16.27 6.38 13.25
CA ASP A 137 -17.25 5.69 12.43
C ASP A 137 -17.51 6.56 11.19
N ASN A 138 -17.29 6.01 10.00
CA ASN A 138 -17.46 6.76 8.73
C ASN A 138 -18.86 7.37 8.60
N ASP A 139 -19.88 6.70 9.11
CA ASP A 139 -21.26 7.14 9.01
C ASP A 139 -21.62 8.18 10.10
N ASN A 140 -20.77 8.33 11.12
CA ASN A 140 -20.97 9.22 12.26
C ASN A 140 -19.98 10.39 12.33
N VAL A 141 -19.18 10.62 11.29
CA VAL A 141 -18.18 11.70 11.27
C VAL A 141 -18.41 12.69 10.14
N TYR A 142 -18.00 13.92 10.42
CA TYR A 142 -17.77 14.95 9.41
C TYR A 142 -16.41 15.57 9.65
N TRP A 143 -15.81 16.11 8.62
CA TRP A 143 -14.55 16.79 8.69
C TRP A 143 -14.44 17.95 7.72
N THR A 144 -13.62 18.93 8.07
CA THR A 144 -13.24 20.06 7.22
C THR A 144 -11.74 20.25 7.25
N GLY A 145 -11.18 20.79 6.17
CA GLY A 145 -9.78 21.16 6.07
C GLY A 145 -9.57 22.51 5.41
N ALA A 146 -8.41 23.10 5.60
CA ALA A 146 -7.96 24.30 4.91
C ALA A 146 -6.47 24.22 4.60
N ILE A 147 -6.05 24.73 3.45
CA ILE A 147 -4.64 24.86 3.09
C ILE A 147 -4.11 26.18 3.63
N HIS A 148 -3.00 26.11 4.34
CA HIS A 148 -2.25 27.26 4.82
C HIS A 148 -0.89 27.35 4.12
N THR A 149 -0.56 28.54 3.63
CA THR A 149 0.68 28.82 2.87
C THR A 149 1.53 29.92 3.49
N ASN A 150 1.10 30.46 4.61
CA ASN A 150 1.70 31.63 5.29
C ASN A 150 2.83 31.26 6.27
N THR A 151 3.32 30.03 6.23
CA THR A 151 4.43 29.53 7.04
C THR A 151 5.51 28.93 6.14
N ASP A 152 6.64 28.51 6.72
CA ASP A 152 7.78 27.96 5.97
C ASP A 152 7.44 26.70 5.14
N ASN A 153 6.36 25.97 5.52
CA ASN A 153 5.91 24.77 4.84
C ASN A 153 4.42 24.86 4.52
N ILE A 154 4.04 24.38 3.34
CA ILE A 154 2.64 24.21 2.97
C ILE A 154 2.02 23.15 3.87
N HIS A 155 0.85 23.42 4.43
CA HIS A 155 0.19 22.46 5.29
C HIS A 155 -1.33 22.53 5.19
N ILE A 156 -1.97 21.37 5.46
CA ILE A 156 -3.41 21.26 5.59
C ILE A 156 -3.73 21.20 7.07
N HIS A 157 -4.47 22.17 7.59
CA HIS A 157 -5.20 22.02 8.84
C HIS A 157 -6.50 21.28 8.59
N PHE A 158 -6.90 20.43 9.51
CA PHE A 158 -8.21 19.76 9.44
C PHE A 158 -8.79 19.53 10.83
N SER A 159 -10.12 19.46 10.90
CA SER A 159 -10.83 19.01 12.09
C SER A 159 -11.82 17.91 11.75
N ILE A 160 -11.99 16.96 12.68
CA ILE A 160 -12.94 15.84 12.56
C ILE A 160 -13.81 15.86 13.80
N CYS A 161 -15.11 15.74 13.61
CA CYS A 161 -16.12 15.68 14.67
C CYS A 161 -17.08 14.52 14.42
N GLU A 162 -17.67 13.99 15.48
CA GLU A 162 -18.74 13.00 15.41
C GLU A 162 -20.10 13.68 15.55
N TYR A 163 -21.13 13.20 14.84
CA TYR A 163 -22.50 13.72 15.00
C TYR A 163 -23.08 13.33 16.36
N GLU A 164 -22.79 12.08 16.77
CA GLU A 164 -23.29 11.53 18.00
C GLU A 164 -22.17 10.84 18.77
N ARG A 165 -22.20 10.95 20.10
CA ARG A 165 -21.24 10.26 20.95
C ARG A 165 -21.57 8.77 20.97
N ARG A 166 -20.58 7.94 20.70
CA ARG A 166 -20.72 6.48 20.76
C ARG A 166 -20.94 6.02 22.21
N GLU A 167 -21.90 5.10 22.43
CA GLU A 167 -22.26 4.57 23.76
C GLU A 167 -21.08 3.88 24.47
N ASP A 168 -20.18 3.23 23.73
CA ASP A 168 -19.00 2.57 24.26
C ASP A 168 -17.95 3.54 24.85
N ARG A 169 -18.14 4.87 24.64
CA ARG A 169 -17.27 5.95 25.14
C ARG A 169 -17.89 6.78 26.24
N CYS A 170 -18.93 6.28 26.90
CA CYS A 170 -19.71 7.01 27.93
C CYS A 170 -18.90 7.50 29.13
N LYS A 171 -17.65 7.10 29.31
CA LYS A 171 -16.75 7.59 30.37
C LYS A 171 -15.53 8.23 29.71
N VAL A 172 -15.32 9.50 30.06
CA VAL A 172 -14.18 10.31 29.59
C VAL A 172 -12.88 9.75 30.17
N TYR A 173 -12.29 8.80 29.44
CA TYR A 173 -10.90 8.41 29.65
C TYR A 173 -10.07 8.86 28.45
N ARG A 174 -9.08 9.69 28.71
CA ARG A 174 -8.21 10.32 27.71
C ARG A 174 -7.65 9.33 26.68
N ASP A 175 -7.33 8.12 27.10
CA ASP A 175 -6.76 7.09 26.22
C ASP A 175 -7.79 6.42 25.30
N LYS A 176 -9.08 6.51 25.59
CA LYS A 176 -10.13 5.88 24.76
C LYS A 176 -10.43 6.66 23.49
N ASP A 177 -10.16 7.95 23.46
CA ASP A 177 -10.42 8.81 22.32
C ASP A 177 -9.15 9.09 21.50
N CYS A 178 -7.99 8.54 21.88
CA CYS A 178 -6.78 8.60 21.05
C CYS A 178 -6.95 7.73 19.81
N ILE A 179 -6.74 8.31 18.65
CA ILE A 179 -6.70 7.58 17.37
C ILE A 179 -5.44 6.72 17.33
N GLU A 180 -5.55 5.52 16.82
CA GLU A 180 -4.48 4.55 16.79
C GLU A 180 -3.39 4.89 15.77
N VAL A 181 -2.14 4.55 16.08
CA VAL A 181 -0.98 4.77 15.21
C VAL A 181 -1.20 4.20 13.81
N LYS A 182 -1.84 3.02 13.69
CA LYS A 182 -2.15 2.41 12.38
C LYS A 182 -2.99 3.31 11.46
N ALA A 183 -3.88 4.13 12.03
CA ALA A 183 -4.70 5.06 11.26
C ALA A 183 -3.86 6.23 10.72
N PHE A 184 -2.89 6.71 11.51
CA PHE A 184 -1.90 7.71 11.06
C PHE A 184 -0.99 7.16 9.96
N ASP A 185 -0.49 5.94 10.14
CA ASP A 185 0.32 5.24 9.13
C ASP A 185 -0.46 5.10 7.83
N LYS A 186 -1.77 4.84 7.92
CA LYS A 186 -2.63 4.73 6.75
C LYS A 186 -2.80 6.07 6.02
N LEU A 187 -2.99 7.18 6.77
CA LEU A 187 -3.02 8.53 6.20
C LEU A 187 -1.72 8.84 5.45
N LYS A 188 -0.58 8.72 6.13
CA LYS A 188 0.75 8.96 5.53
C LYS A 188 0.97 8.11 4.29
N SER A 189 0.73 6.81 4.40
CA SER A 189 0.92 5.88 3.28
C SER A 189 0.00 6.19 2.11
N LYS A 190 -1.23 6.62 2.35
CA LYS A 190 -2.17 6.96 1.29
C LYS A 190 -1.72 8.21 0.53
N ILE A 191 -1.32 9.26 1.24
CA ILE A 191 -0.75 10.49 0.65
C ILE A 191 0.48 10.16 -0.19
N VAL A 192 1.45 9.46 0.41
CA VAL A 192 2.72 9.14 -0.26
C VAL A 192 2.49 8.27 -1.50
N ASN A 193 1.65 7.26 -1.42
CA ASN A 193 1.35 6.38 -2.56
C ASN A 193 0.61 7.12 -3.69
N ARG A 194 -0.24 8.08 -3.37
CA ARG A 194 -0.92 8.92 -4.36
C ARG A 194 0.07 9.79 -5.13
N VAL A 195 0.96 10.47 -4.41
CA VAL A 195 1.97 11.35 -4.99
C VAL A 195 2.99 10.57 -5.84
N LEU A 196 3.41 9.40 -5.34
CA LEU A 196 4.40 8.57 -6.03
C LEU A 196 3.88 7.91 -7.31
N GLY A 197 2.59 8.03 -7.58
CA GLY A 197 1.95 7.58 -8.81
C GLY A 197 2.02 6.07 -9.06
N SER A 198 1.41 5.65 -10.16
CA SER A 198 1.39 4.24 -10.61
C SER A 198 2.65 3.83 -11.39
N ASP A 199 3.49 4.77 -11.84
CA ASP A 199 4.57 4.50 -12.78
C ASP A 199 5.64 3.57 -12.21
N TYR A 200 6.09 3.81 -10.99
CA TYR A 200 7.04 2.90 -10.34
C TYR A 200 6.47 1.48 -10.19
N SER A 201 5.24 1.38 -9.71
CA SER A 201 4.58 0.08 -9.55
C SER A 201 4.39 -0.64 -10.88
N ARG A 202 4.08 0.11 -11.95
CA ARG A 202 3.99 -0.43 -13.30
C ARG A 202 5.33 -0.93 -13.80
N GLN A 203 6.39 -0.12 -13.73
CA GLN A 203 7.75 -0.51 -14.15
C GLN A 203 8.25 -1.75 -13.39
N LEU A 204 8.00 -1.80 -12.08
CA LEU A 204 8.38 -2.96 -11.27
C LEU A 204 7.61 -4.23 -11.70
N THR A 205 6.30 -4.11 -11.93
CA THR A 205 5.45 -5.22 -12.39
C THR A 205 5.84 -5.68 -13.81
N GLU A 206 6.16 -4.76 -14.72
CA GLU A 206 6.68 -5.08 -16.05
C GLU A 206 8.00 -5.86 -15.95
N LEU A 207 8.93 -5.40 -15.11
CA LEU A 207 10.19 -6.11 -14.90
C LEU A 207 9.98 -7.52 -14.33
N GLU A 208 9.11 -7.68 -13.34
CA GLU A 208 8.75 -8.97 -12.74
C GLU A 208 8.10 -9.92 -13.77
N ARG A 209 7.04 -9.47 -14.45
CA ARG A 209 6.17 -10.33 -15.25
C ARG A 209 6.64 -10.52 -16.69
N GLU A 210 7.21 -9.47 -17.29
CA GLU A 210 7.57 -9.48 -18.72
C GLU A 210 9.05 -9.76 -18.95
N SER A 211 9.88 -9.66 -17.92
CA SER A 211 11.32 -9.86 -18.05
C SER A 211 11.85 -11.02 -17.20
N ILE A 212 11.70 -10.97 -15.87
CA ILE A 212 12.31 -11.96 -14.97
C ILE A 212 11.58 -13.30 -15.04
N LYS A 213 10.26 -13.33 -14.88
CA LYS A 213 9.50 -14.58 -14.91
C LYS A 213 9.67 -15.35 -16.23
N PRO A 214 9.56 -14.75 -17.42
CA PRO A 214 9.80 -15.46 -18.68
C PRO A 214 11.24 -15.93 -18.86
N ALA A 215 12.21 -15.25 -18.25
CA ALA A 215 13.61 -15.63 -18.33
C ALA A 215 14.02 -16.74 -17.34
N LEU A 216 13.17 -17.11 -16.38
CA LEU A 216 13.52 -18.07 -15.34
C LEU A 216 13.99 -19.41 -15.89
N SER A 217 13.31 -19.93 -16.91
CA SER A 217 13.67 -21.21 -17.55
C SER A 217 15.03 -21.19 -18.25
N SER A 218 15.58 -20.03 -18.63
CA SER A 218 16.90 -19.94 -19.24
C SER A 218 18.04 -20.36 -18.28
N GLY A 219 17.82 -20.20 -16.98
CA GLY A 219 18.76 -20.60 -15.93
C GLY A 219 18.73 -22.10 -15.59
N TYR A 220 17.73 -22.86 -16.06
CA TYR A 220 17.56 -24.28 -15.68
C TYR A 220 18.73 -25.16 -16.11
N GLY A 221 19.30 -24.89 -17.28
CA GLY A 221 20.44 -25.65 -17.79
C GLY A 221 21.65 -25.63 -16.87
N GLY A 222 21.93 -24.49 -16.23
CA GLY A 222 23.03 -24.34 -15.27
C GLY A 222 22.76 -24.95 -13.88
N CYS A 223 21.54 -25.35 -13.59
CA CYS A 223 21.09 -25.85 -12.28
C CYS A 223 20.40 -27.22 -12.36
N ALA A 224 20.63 -27.98 -13.42
CA ALA A 224 19.94 -29.25 -13.67
C ALA A 224 19.98 -30.22 -12.48
N GLU A 225 21.12 -30.37 -11.81
CA GLU A 225 21.22 -31.26 -10.65
C GLU A 225 20.35 -30.77 -9.46
N GLN A 226 20.30 -29.46 -9.20
CA GLN A 226 19.47 -28.87 -8.13
C GLN A 226 18.00 -29.09 -8.43
N LEU A 227 17.60 -28.90 -9.68
CA LEU A 227 16.22 -29.11 -10.15
C LEU A 227 15.79 -30.56 -9.97
N ILE A 228 16.65 -31.52 -10.35
CA ILE A 228 16.39 -32.97 -10.20
C ILE A 228 16.27 -33.31 -8.70
N ARG A 229 17.19 -32.84 -7.87
CA ARG A 229 17.16 -33.07 -6.41
C ARG A 229 15.91 -32.49 -5.76
N LEU A 230 15.47 -31.29 -6.19
CA LEU A 230 14.23 -30.69 -5.70
C LEU A 230 13.02 -31.51 -6.15
N ALA A 231 12.95 -31.88 -7.44
CA ALA A 231 11.85 -32.68 -7.99
C ALA A 231 11.68 -34.02 -7.28
N ASP A 232 12.78 -34.68 -6.93
CA ASP A 232 12.79 -35.96 -6.19
C ASP A 232 12.31 -35.83 -4.75
N LYS A 233 12.62 -34.70 -4.10
CA LYS A 233 12.18 -34.41 -2.72
C LYS A 233 10.71 -34.03 -2.59
N LEU A 234 10.10 -33.46 -3.64
CA LEU A 234 8.75 -32.94 -3.56
C LEU A 234 7.71 -34.05 -3.30
N PRO A 235 6.59 -33.76 -2.59
CA PRO A 235 5.56 -34.75 -2.28
C PRO A 235 5.02 -35.43 -3.55
N SER A 236 4.68 -36.71 -3.43
CA SER A 236 4.10 -37.50 -4.55
C SER A 236 2.74 -36.94 -5.00
N GLU A 237 1.98 -36.37 -4.08
CA GLU A 237 0.72 -35.71 -4.40
C GLU A 237 0.97 -34.37 -5.10
N GLY A 238 0.54 -34.24 -6.35
CA GLY A 238 0.67 -33.03 -7.15
C GLY A 238 -0.06 -31.79 -6.61
N GLY A 239 -0.15 -30.75 -7.41
CA GLY A 239 -0.81 -29.50 -7.06
C GLY A 239 0.01 -28.71 -6.04
N TRP A 240 1.29 -28.58 -6.30
CA TRP A 240 2.22 -27.81 -5.48
C TRP A 240 1.97 -26.33 -5.66
N GLN A 241 1.89 -25.64 -4.54
CA GLN A 241 1.86 -24.19 -4.49
C GLN A 241 2.69 -23.75 -3.28
N TYR A 242 3.64 -22.87 -3.49
CA TYR A 242 4.58 -22.38 -2.48
C TYR A 242 3.89 -21.97 -1.15
N GLY A 243 2.74 -21.30 -1.26
CA GLY A 243 1.99 -20.80 -0.10
C GLY A 243 1.26 -21.88 0.72
N ARG A 244 1.07 -23.11 0.20
CA ARG A 244 0.31 -24.17 0.90
C ARG A 244 1.04 -24.70 2.12
N PRO A 245 0.31 -25.06 3.21
CA PRO A 245 0.93 -25.61 4.42
C PRO A 245 1.82 -26.82 4.17
N LYS A 246 1.43 -27.74 3.25
CA LYS A 246 2.21 -28.94 2.89
C LYS A 246 3.56 -28.62 2.27
N MET A 247 3.72 -27.44 1.67
CA MET A 247 4.97 -27.00 1.04
C MET A 247 5.93 -26.31 2.00
N ARG A 248 5.52 -26.05 3.25
CA ARG A 248 6.33 -25.32 4.24
C ARG A 248 7.70 -25.95 4.47
N ALA A 249 7.79 -27.27 4.49
CA ALA A 249 9.04 -28.00 4.70
C ALA A 249 10.02 -27.90 3.51
N TYR A 250 9.54 -27.50 2.35
CA TYR A 250 10.31 -27.47 1.10
C TYR A 250 10.67 -26.04 0.66
N ARG A 251 10.17 -25.00 1.35
CA ARG A 251 10.37 -23.60 0.95
C ARG A 251 11.82 -23.22 0.85
N ASP A 252 12.63 -23.60 1.85
CA ASP A 252 14.07 -23.32 1.85
C ASP A 252 14.80 -23.94 0.66
N ASP A 253 14.40 -25.15 0.26
CA ASP A 253 14.98 -25.82 -0.91
C ASP A 253 14.49 -25.15 -2.21
N ILE A 254 13.23 -24.72 -2.28
CA ILE A 254 12.67 -23.98 -3.41
C ILE A 254 13.40 -22.65 -3.56
N ASP A 255 13.52 -21.86 -2.49
CA ASP A 255 14.16 -20.55 -2.50
C ASP A 255 15.63 -20.65 -2.92
N LYS A 256 16.39 -21.60 -2.36
CA LYS A 256 17.77 -21.88 -2.76
C LYS A 256 17.88 -22.30 -4.24
N THR A 257 16.90 -23.02 -4.76
CA THR A 257 16.90 -23.42 -6.16
C THR A 257 16.58 -22.23 -7.07
N VAL A 258 15.63 -21.38 -6.68
CA VAL A 258 15.33 -20.11 -7.39
C VAL A 258 16.58 -19.22 -7.43
N ASP A 259 17.26 -19.03 -6.31
CA ASP A 259 18.49 -18.25 -6.23
C ASP A 259 19.61 -18.82 -7.12
N ALA A 260 19.78 -20.14 -7.13
CA ALA A 260 20.75 -20.80 -7.99
C ALA A 260 20.43 -20.64 -9.48
N VAL A 261 19.15 -20.73 -9.85
CA VAL A 261 18.67 -20.49 -11.21
C VAL A 261 18.96 -19.05 -11.64
N ILE A 262 18.65 -18.06 -10.78
CA ILE A 262 18.96 -16.65 -11.04
C ILE A 262 20.46 -16.43 -11.24
N ALA A 263 21.29 -17.06 -10.43
CA ALA A 263 22.73 -16.91 -10.48
C ALA A 263 23.38 -17.63 -11.68
N SER A 264 22.75 -18.66 -12.24
CA SER A 264 23.30 -19.49 -13.32
C SER A 264 23.23 -18.85 -14.71
N ASP A 265 22.34 -17.88 -14.92
CA ASP A 265 22.16 -17.18 -16.18
C ASP A 265 22.54 -15.70 -16.05
N GLN A 266 23.44 -15.21 -16.91
CA GLN A 266 23.95 -13.85 -16.83
C GLN A 266 22.86 -12.78 -17.07
N LYS A 267 21.94 -13.03 -18.00
CA LYS A 267 20.84 -12.12 -18.30
C LYS A 267 19.88 -12.04 -17.12
N LEU A 268 19.49 -13.19 -16.60
CA LEU A 268 18.59 -13.28 -15.45
C LEU A 268 19.19 -12.65 -14.21
N SER A 269 20.47 -12.90 -13.93
CA SER A 269 21.22 -12.24 -12.85
C SER A 269 21.27 -10.73 -13.02
N GLY A 270 21.42 -10.22 -14.25
CA GLY A 270 21.35 -8.79 -14.55
C GLY A 270 19.98 -8.18 -14.28
N LEU A 271 18.90 -8.85 -14.70
CA LEU A 271 17.53 -8.42 -14.42
C LEU A 271 17.22 -8.42 -12.92
N TRP A 272 17.69 -9.44 -12.19
CA TRP A 272 17.55 -9.54 -10.75
C TRP A 272 18.28 -8.42 -10.01
N LYS A 273 19.48 -8.06 -10.49
CA LYS A 273 20.22 -6.92 -9.96
C LYS A 273 19.44 -5.61 -10.17
N GLN A 274 18.93 -5.37 -11.39
CA GLN A 274 18.10 -4.21 -11.70
C GLN A 274 16.87 -4.13 -10.80
N TYR A 275 16.19 -5.25 -10.56
CA TYR A 275 15.06 -5.34 -9.65
C TYR A 275 15.41 -4.91 -8.23
N ASN A 276 16.54 -5.43 -7.70
CA ASN A 276 17.02 -5.04 -6.38
C ASN A 276 17.38 -3.56 -6.27
N GLU A 277 18.03 -2.99 -7.29
CA GLU A 277 18.39 -1.56 -7.34
C GLU A 277 17.13 -0.68 -7.36
N MET A 278 16.07 -1.09 -8.06
CA MET A 278 14.79 -0.40 -8.01
C MET A 278 14.17 -0.42 -6.61
N LEU A 279 14.19 -1.58 -5.92
CA LEU A 279 13.69 -1.71 -4.56
C LEU A 279 14.51 -0.88 -3.57
N ASP A 280 15.85 -0.85 -3.71
CA ASP A 280 16.74 -0.03 -2.87
C ASP A 280 16.46 1.46 -3.05
N SER A 281 16.38 1.90 -4.29
CA SER A 281 16.06 3.30 -4.63
C SER A 281 14.72 3.71 -4.05
N ARG A 282 13.72 2.84 -4.13
CA ARG A 282 12.41 3.09 -3.55
C ARG A 282 12.44 3.14 -2.03
N THR A 283 13.15 2.21 -1.39
CA THR A 283 13.28 2.19 0.07
C THR A 283 13.96 3.46 0.57
N GLU A 284 15.01 3.91 -0.09
CA GLU A 284 15.72 5.14 0.25
C GLU A 284 14.82 6.39 0.05
N TYR A 285 14.03 6.41 -1.02
CA TYR A 285 13.07 7.49 -1.26
C TYR A 285 12.00 7.54 -0.16
N LEU A 286 11.44 6.39 0.21
CA LEU A 286 10.48 6.29 1.32
C LEU A 286 11.09 6.71 2.66
N ARG A 287 12.39 6.37 2.89
CA ARG A 287 13.14 6.81 4.08
C ARG A 287 13.24 8.33 4.16
N LYS A 288 13.51 8.99 3.03
CA LYS A 288 13.54 10.47 2.97
C LYS A 288 12.17 11.08 3.25
N ILE A 289 11.11 10.51 2.70
CA ILE A 289 9.74 11.03 2.87
C ILE A 289 9.26 10.89 4.32
N TYR A 290 9.40 9.70 4.89
CA TYR A 290 8.89 9.42 6.24
C TYR A 290 9.84 9.88 7.35
N GLY A 291 11.14 10.02 7.02
CA GLY A 291 12.19 10.28 8.00
C GLY A 291 12.60 9.03 8.80
N GLU A 292 13.76 9.12 9.43
CA GLU A 292 14.35 7.98 10.16
C GLU A 292 13.52 7.51 11.36
N GLY A 293 12.74 8.40 11.98
CA GLY A 293 11.87 8.07 13.11
C GLY A 293 10.71 7.13 12.75
N GLU A 294 10.27 7.16 11.48
CA GLU A 294 9.15 6.36 10.97
C GLU A 294 9.61 5.08 10.23
N ARG A 295 10.67 4.48 10.73
CA ARG A 295 11.32 3.31 10.10
C ARG A 295 10.34 2.17 9.78
N HIS A 296 9.32 1.97 10.60
CA HIS A 296 8.30 0.94 10.40
C HIS A 296 7.50 1.10 9.10
N LEU A 297 7.42 2.32 8.53
CA LEU A 297 6.71 2.60 7.27
C LEU A 297 7.50 2.22 6.00
N TYR A 298 8.81 2.03 6.10
CA TYR A 298 9.63 1.75 4.91
C TYR A 298 10.59 0.57 5.04
N ALA A 299 11.01 0.19 6.26
CA ALA A 299 12.05 -0.83 6.42
C ALA A 299 11.63 -2.22 5.93
N THR A 300 10.34 -2.52 5.95
CA THR A 300 9.78 -3.80 5.48
C THR A 300 9.43 -3.79 3.99
N PHE A 301 9.52 -2.66 3.30
CA PHE A 301 9.12 -2.55 1.89
C PHE A 301 9.90 -3.52 0.99
N LYS A 302 11.23 -3.42 0.97
CA LYS A 302 12.07 -4.30 0.15
C LYS A 302 11.99 -5.77 0.58
N PRO A 303 12.11 -6.12 1.89
CA PRO A 303 11.94 -7.51 2.33
C PRO A 303 10.60 -8.13 1.90
N ASN A 304 9.50 -7.44 2.10
CA ASN A 304 8.18 -7.95 1.73
C ASN A 304 8.05 -8.14 0.21
N ARG A 305 8.56 -7.20 -0.60
CA ARG A 305 8.52 -7.34 -2.08
C ARG A 305 9.38 -8.50 -2.55
N LEU A 306 10.55 -8.71 -1.98
CA LEU A 306 11.40 -9.85 -2.29
C LEU A 306 10.71 -11.17 -1.92
N GLU A 307 10.13 -11.26 -0.71
CA GLU A 307 9.39 -12.45 -0.28
C GLU A 307 8.22 -12.78 -1.20
N ASP A 308 7.39 -11.77 -1.56
CA ASP A 308 6.27 -11.96 -2.47
C ASP A 308 6.73 -12.43 -3.85
N PHE A 309 7.80 -11.84 -4.38
CA PHE A 309 8.29 -12.20 -5.71
C PHE A 309 8.99 -13.57 -5.73
N HIS A 310 9.78 -13.92 -4.69
CA HIS A 310 10.31 -15.28 -4.51
C HIS A 310 9.21 -16.33 -4.48
N LYS A 311 8.11 -16.05 -3.79
CA LYS A 311 6.95 -16.94 -3.77
C LYS A 311 6.34 -17.14 -5.16
N GLU A 312 6.28 -16.07 -6.00
CA GLU A 312 5.82 -16.17 -7.37
C GLU A 312 6.77 -16.98 -8.25
N LEU A 313 8.09 -16.73 -8.14
CA LEU A 313 9.12 -17.50 -8.84
C LEU A 313 9.13 -18.96 -8.39
N GLY A 314 8.96 -19.21 -7.09
CA GLY A 314 8.82 -20.55 -6.55
C GLY A 314 7.60 -21.31 -7.07
N ASN A 315 6.46 -20.64 -7.24
CA ASN A 315 5.29 -21.26 -7.87
C ASN A 315 5.56 -21.62 -9.33
N GLN A 316 6.19 -20.74 -10.10
CA GLN A 316 6.54 -21.02 -11.49
C GLN A 316 7.53 -22.20 -11.58
N LEU A 317 8.57 -22.20 -10.74
CA LEU A 317 9.53 -23.31 -10.67
C LEU A 317 8.83 -24.64 -10.37
N LEU A 318 7.88 -24.66 -9.43
CA LEU A 318 7.11 -25.84 -9.07
C LEU A 318 6.23 -26.34 -10.24
N ASP A 319 5.60 -25.42 -10.96
CA ASP A 319 4.80 -25.75 -12.15
C ASP A 319 5.69 -26.35 -13.25
N ASP A 320 6.87 -25.76 -13.48
CA ASP A 320 7.84 -26.24 -14.49
C ASP A 320 8.49 -27.58 -14.10
N LEU A 321 8.62 -27.88 -12.79
CA LEU A 321 9.18 -29.13 -12.28
C LEU A 321 8.16 -30.29 -12.25
N ALA A 322 6.86 -30.03 -12.34
CA ALA A 322 5.85 -31.06 -12.20
C ALA A 322 6.02 -32.21 -13.22
N PRO A 323 6.24 -31.94 -14.51
CA PRO A 323 6.48 -33.03 -15.50
C PRO A 323 7.75 -33.82 -15.21
N LEU A 324 8.83 -33.17 -14.77
CA LEU A 324 10.09 -33.84 -14.44
C LEU A 324 9.92 -34.78 -13.24
N ALA A 325 9.24 -34.36 -12.21
CA ALA A 325 8.98 -35.17 -11.03
C ALA A 325 8.11 -36.40 -11.34
N GLU A 326 7.15 -36.27 -12.25
CA GLU A 326 6.35 -37.42 -12.74
C GLU A 326 7.22 -38.42 -13.50
N GLN A 327 8.10 -37.94 -14.37
CA GLN A 327 9.04 -38.82 -15.13
C GLN A 327 10.01 -39.55 -14.19
N LEU A 328 10.58 -38.87 -13.20
CA LEU A 328 11.48 -39.48 -12.23
C LEU A 328 10.80 -40.59 -11.43
N ARG A 329 9.55 -40.40 -11.03
CA ARG A 329 8.76 -41.40 -10.29
C ARG A 329 8.39 -42.58 -11.19
N ALA A 330 7.99 -42.33 -12.44
CA ALA A 330 7.69 -43.39 -13.39
C ALA A 330 8.91 -44.26 -13.66
N SER A 331 10.10 -43.67 -13.72
CA SER A 331 11.36 -44.40 -13.94
C SER A 331 11.82 -45.21 -12.71
N ALA A 332 11.39 -44.79 -11.51
CA ALA A 332 11.72 -45.45 -10.24
C ALA A 332 10.80 -46.63 -9.90
N LEU A 333 9.68 -46.80 -10.62
CA LEU A 333 8.82 -47.97 -10.45
C LEU A 333 9.51 -49.20 -11.07
N PRO A 334 9.63 -50.35 -10.35
CA PRO A 334 10.19 -51.56 -10.89
C PRO A 334 9.39 -51.96 -12.12
N GLN A 335 10.06 -52.18 -13.27
CA GLN A 335 9.42 -52.80 -14.42
C GLN A 335 8.93 -54.17 -13.95
N ALA A 336 7.62 -54.36 -13.92
CA ALA A 336 7.05 -55.68 -13.69
C ALA A 336 7.55 -56.58 -14.81
N HIS A 337 8.44 -57.53 -14.48
CA HIS A 337 8.78 -58.58 -15.39
C HIS A 337 7.49 -59.34 -15.76
N PRO A 338 7.18 -59.53 -17.04
CA PRO A 338 6.10 -60.43 -17.41
C PRO A 338 6.46 -61.81 -16.84
N SER A 339 5.66 -62.30 -15.90
CA SER A 339 5.77 -63.67 -15.45
C SER A 339 5.43 -64.57 -16.62
N GLU A 340 6.44 -65.23 -17.21
CA GLU A 340 6.27 -66.42 -18.04
C GLU A 340 5.67 -67.50 -17.13
N ASN A 341 4.36 -67.66 -17.18
CA ASN A 341 3.67 -68.82 -16.71
C ASN A 341 2.95 -69.42 -17.91
N GLU A 342 3.74 -70.00 -18.78
CA GLU A 342 3.28 -71.18 -19.63
C GLU A 342 3.27 -72.39 -18.73
N ASN A 343 2.15 -72.75 -18.20
CA ASN A 343 1.80 -74.12 -17.84
C ASN A 343 0.43 -74.42 -18.45
N SER A 344 0.47 -74.83 -19.68
CA SER A 344 -0.61 -75.52 -20.38
C SER A 344 -0.76 -76.89 -19.78
N GLU A 345 -1.50 -77.08 -18.73
CA GLU A 345 -2.04 -78.43 -18.41
C GLU A 345 -3.21 -78.73 -19.32
N GLN A 346 -2.97 -79.68 -20.23
CA GLN A 346 -3.98 -80.29 -21.04
C GLN A 346 -4.97 -81.05 -20.16
N PHE A 347 -6.21 -80.56 -20.05
CA PHE A 347 -7.31 -81.28 -19.45
C PHE A 347 -7.91 -82.21 -20.52
N LEU A 348 -7.68 -83.55 -20.39
CA LEU A 348 -8.39 -84.60 -21.12
C LEU A 348 -9.75 -84.83 -20.44
N PRO A 349 -10.86 -84.92 -21.22
CA PRO A 349 -12.16 -85.24 -20.65
C PRO A 349 -12.29 -86.73 -20.33
N PRO A 350 -13.02 -87.18 -19.34
CA PRO A 350 -13.26 -88.60 -19.02
C PRO A 350 -14.16 -89.24 -20.07
N GLN A 351 -13.73 -90.45 -20.52
CA GLN A 351 -14.54 -91.38 -21.31
C GLN A 351 -15.55 -91.99 -20.32
N TYR A 352 -16.81 -91.99 -20.69
CA TYR A 352 -17.85 -92.84 -20.12
C TYR A 352 -18.04 -94.06 -21.00
N ASP A 353 -17.75 -95.24 -20.46
CA ASP A 353 -18.23 -96.50 -20.97
C ASP A 353 -19.65 -96.79 -20.46
N GLU A 354 -20.53 -97.27 -21.32
CA GLU A 354 -21.90 -97.78 -21.22
C GLU A 354 -22.70 -97.75 -19.93
#